data_9e3b7c981d93df1682fd944983c0658e
#
_entry.id   9e3b7c981d93df1682fd944983c0658e
#
_cell.length_a   1.000
_cell.length_b   1.000
_cell.length_c   1.000
_cell.angle_alpha   90.00
_cell.angle_beta   90.00
_cell.angle_gamma   90.00
#
_symmetry.space_group_name_H-M   'P 1'
#
loop_
_entity.id
_entity.type
_entity.pdbx_description
1 polymer ?
#
loop_
_entity_poly.entity_id
_entity_poly.type
_entity_poly.pdbx_seq_one_letter_code
_entity_poly.pdbx_strand_id
1 'polypeptide(L)'
;MRSAEPGKLDYDVPMKFVLKIAFTALLVGFAVGTAGAAESKPNFVFINADDLTHRELGCYGGQARTPNIDRLATEGMRFTRCFQASPMCSPTRHNIYTGLYPVKSGAYPNHARANAGTRSICHYLGDLGYRVALSGKRHIAPEKVFPFEYSGQKNPDMAAIDQLMAESKKAGTPFCLFACSNEPHTPWDKGDASQYPPEEIELPPYHVDTPETREGFSRYLAEITYYDGQVGRILDLLEKHEIADNTMVVVTSEQGNSMPFAKWTLYDAGLQTALIVRWPGKVEAGSVTDAMVEYVDIVPTFVEAAGGTPDPVLDGRSILPVLRGESDQHKDYVYGIQTTRGTINCPEHFGIRSVRSGKYKLIVNLTPETKFTNACTQSPEFSSWVAKARAGDPDAAEKVRRYHHRPPIELYDVTEDWYEWNNLADDPAHAEVVQELKDKLDAWMKSQGDLGQATEMAAHDHQVGKRQKKNKAKAKEKGKSGGKKAAGKQKEAA
;
A
#
# COMPACT_ATOMS: atom_id res chain seq x y z
N MET A 1 -21.23 74.62 20.19
CA MET A 1 -22.53 75.12 20.68
C MET A 1 -23.22 73.95 21.38
N ARG A 2 -23.27 74.09 22.73
CA ARG A 2 -24.37 73.82 23.67
C ARG A 2 -25.13 72.50 23.45
N SER A 3 -24.93 71.51 24.30
CA SER A 3 -25.47 71.34 25.69
C SER A 3 -26.94 71.00 25.76
N ALA A 4 -27.27 69.78 26.30
CA ALA A 4 -28.08 69.70 27.52
C ALA A 4 -28.49 68.22 27.78
N GLU A 5 -28.02 67.64 28.88
CA GLU A 5 -28.83 66.79 29.79
C GLU A 5 -29.85 67.70 30.51
N PRO A 6 -30.81 67.21 31.31
CA PRO A 6 -30.93 65.95 32.07
C PRO A 6 -32.42 65.53 32.31
N GLY A 7 -32.62 64.44 33.10
CA GLY A 7 -33.94 64.21 33.75
C GLY A 7 -34.04 62.87 34.47
N LYS A 8 -33.56 62.80 35.71
CA LYS A 8 -33.95 61.82 36.74
C LYS A 8 -35.38 62.04 37.16
N LEU A 9 -36.11 60.95 37.41
CA LEU A 9 -37.24 60.98 38.36
C LEU A 9 -37.29 59.61 39.08
N ASP A 10 -37.01 59.70 40.38
CA ASP A 10 -37.25 58.68 41.40
C ASP A 10 -38.77 58.58 41.70
N TYR A 11 -39.25 57.37 41.99
CA TYR A 11 -40.35 57.17 42.90
C TYR A 11 -40.13 55.88 43.74
N ASP A 12 -40.19 56.09 45.02
CA ASP A 12 -40.08 55.21 46.14
C ASP A 12 -41.40 54.54 46.55
N VAL A 13 -41.36 53.30 46.99
CA VAL A 13 -42.06 52.65 48.13
C VAL A 13 -43.57 52.26 48.01
N PRO A 14 -44.13 51.27 48.73
CA PRO A 14 -43.60 50.37 49.76
C PRO A 14 -44.00 48.89 49.70
N MET A 15 -43.25 48.14 50.49
CA MET A 15 -43.46 46.78 51.01
C MET A 15 -44.84 46.49 51.61
N LYS A 16 -45.48 45.38 51.22
CA LYS A 16 -46.43 44.65 52.11
C LYS A 16 -46.24 43.13 52.02
N PHE A 17 -46.05 42.57 53.16
CA PHE A 17 -46.06 41.15 53.51
C PHE A 17 -47.28 40.41 52.97
N VAL A 18 -47.13 39.21 52.38
CA VAL A 18 -48.08 38.11 52.50
C VAL A 18 -47.39 36.75 52.27
N LEU A 19 -47.37 35.98 53.34
CA LEU A 19 -47.61 34.57 53.58
C LEU A 19 -46.92 33.52 52.68
N LYS A 20 -46.01 32.79 53.33
CA LYS A 20 -45.44 31.47 52.91
C LYS A 20 -46.56 30.43 52.76
N ILE A 21 -46.67 29.80 51.60
CA ILE A 21 -47.21 28.43 51.48
C ILE A 21 -46.11 27.62 50.77
N ALA A 22 -45.52 26.70 51.51
CA ALA A 22 -44.58 25.74 51.04
C ALA A 22 -45.31 24.65 50.23
N PHE A 23 -45.14 24.61 48.94
CA PHE A 23 -45.42 23.43 48.09
C PHE A 23 -44.09 22.68 47.82
N THR A 24 -43.85 21.64 48.60
CA THR A 24 -42.76 20.70 48.36
C THR A 24 -43.17 19.80 47.18
N ALA A 25 -42.89 20.23 45.97
CA ALA A 25 -42.95 19.35 44.79
C ALA A 25 -41.71 18.46 44.78
N LEU A 26 -41.87 17.18 45.14
CA LEU A 26 -40.87 16.13 45.03
C LEU A 26 -40.66 15.86 43.53
N LEU A 27 -39.68 16.50 42.90
CA LEU A 27 -39.17 16.16 41.58
C LEU A 27 -38.31 14.93 41.70
N VAL A 28 -38.94 13.74 41.55
CA VAL A 28 -38.23 12.51 41.23
C VAL A 28 -37.72 12.68 39.79
N GLY A 29 -36.51 13.19 39.66
CA GLY A 29 -35.77 13.20 38.39
C GLY A 29 -35.45 11.75 38.02
N PHE A 30 -36.24 11.16 37.12
CA PHE A 30 -35.78 10.02 36.33
C PHE A 30 -34.60 10.47 35.52
N ALA A 31 -33.37 10.30 36.01
CA ALA A 31 -32.20 10.26 35.20
C ALA A 31 -32.33 9.01 34.29
N VAL A 32 -32.97 9.18 33.14
CA VAL A 32 -32.80 8.22 32.07
C VAL A 32 -31.33 8.36 31.64
N GLY A 33 -30.51 7.56 32.30
CA GLY A 33 -29.16 7.32 31.76
C GLY A 33 -29.34 6.77 30.34
N THR A 34 -29.09 7.59 29.37
CA THR A 34 -28.80 7.11 28.03
C THR A 34 -27.59 6.21 28.22
N ALA A 35 -27.81 4.92 28.40
CA ALA A 35 -26.77 3.93 28.14
C ALA A 35 -26.36 4.24 26.70
N GLY A 36 -25.22 4.88 26.52
CA GLY A 36 -24.65 5.10 25.20
C GLY A 36 -24.61 3.73 24.55
N ALA A 37 -25.38 3.54 23.48
CA ALA A 37 -25.29 2.32 22.70
C ALA A 37 -23.81 2.15 22.38
N ALA A 38 -23.21 1.04 22.80
CA ALA A 38 -21.82 0.74 22.49
C ALA A 38 -21.67 0.93 20.99
N GLU A 39 -20.80 1.84 20.59
CA GLU A 39 -20.61 2.19 19.17
C GLU A 39 -20.30 0.88 18.44
N SER A 40 -21.07 0.57 17.39
CA SER A 40 -20.89 -0.67 16.65
C SER A 40 -19.52 -0.68 16.00
N LYS A 41 -18.80 -1.80 16.11
CA LYS A 41 -17.50 -1.95 15.47
C LYS A 41 -17.63 -1.64 13.98
N PRO A 42 -16.72 -0.83 13.39
CA PRO A 42 -16.77 -0.51 11.98
C PRO A 42 -16.48 -1.73 11.11
N ASN A 43 -17.02 -1.77 9.89
CA ASN A 43 -16.51 -2.67 8.87
C ASN A 43 -15.30 -2.03 8.18
N PHE A 44 -14.46 -2.86 7.54
CA PHE A 44 -13.34 -2.42 6.75
C PHE A 44 -13.45 -2.96 5.33
N VAL A 45 -13.26 -2.10 4.34
CA VAL A 45 -13.14 -2.48 2.92
C VAL A 45 -11.87 -1.87 2.37
N PHE A 46 -10.89 -2.70 2.06
CA PHE A 46 -9.61 -2.33 1.48
C PHE A 46 -9.59 -2.75 0.01
N ILE A 47 -9.66 -1.78 -0.90
CA ILE A 47 -9.71 -1.99 -2.35
C ILE A 47 -8.33 -1.70 -2.92
N ASN A 48 -7.73 -2.70 -3.56
CA ASN A 48 -6.34 -2.65 -4.01
C ASN A 48 -6.22 -2.91 -5.51
N ALA A 49 -5.58 -1.98 -6.24
CA ALA A 49 -5.16 -2.18 -7.61
C ALA A 49 -3.82 -2.90 -7.68
N ASP A 50 -3.50 -3.52 -8.81
CA ASP A 50 -2.20 -4.13 -9.10
C ASP A 50 -1.49 -3.35 -10.22
N ASP A 51 -0.26 -2.92 -10.00
CA ASP A 51 0.54 -2.16 -10.97
C ASP A 51 -0.04 -0.78 -11.35
N LEU A 52 -0.56 -0.04 -10.37
CA LEU A 52 -1.12 1.29 -10.57
C LEU A 52 -0.19 2.39 -10.03
N THR A 53 0.33 3.24 -10.90
CA THR A 53 1.02 4.48 -10.49
C THR A 53 -0.03 5.50 -10.01
N HIS A 54 0.08 5.97 -8.77
CA HIS A 54 -0.91 6.86 -8.16
C HIS A 54 -1.17 8.15 -8.94
N ARG A 55 -0.14 8.66 -9.64
CA ARG A 55 -0.20 9.91 -10.43
C ARG A 55 -1.15 9.84 -11.62
N GLU A 56 -1.59 8.63 -12.02
CA GLU A 56 -2.51 8.46 -13.14
C GLU A 56 -3.98 8.60 -12.74
N LEU A 57 -4.29 8.61 -11.43
CA LEU A 57 -5.64 8.80 -10.92
C LEU A 57 -6.08 10.28 -11.01
N GLY A 58 -7.33 10.54 -11.39
CA GLY A 58 -7.87 11.89 -11.55
C GLY A 58 -7.68 12.77 -10.31
N CYS A 59 -8.01 12.27 -9.11
CA CYS A 59 -7.84 13.01 -7.85
C CYS A 59 -6.36 13.30 -7.48
N TYR A 60 -5.40 12.68 -8.14
CA TYR A 60 -3.96 13.01 -8.04
C TYR A 60 -3.44 13.84 -9.23
N GLY A 61 -4.35 14.32 -10.10
CA GLY A 61 -4.00 15.11 -11.29
C GLY A 61 -3.65 14.29 -12.53
N GLY A 62 -3.94 12.99 -12.52
CA GLY A 62 -3.66 12.07 -13.61
C GLY A 62 -4.69 12.11 -14.74
N GLN A 63 -4.39 11.38 -15.82
CA GLN A 63 -5.16 11.39 -17.06
C GLN A 63 -6.27 10.33 -17.08
N ALA A 64 -6.23 9.32 -16.20
CA ALA A 64 -7.25 8.29 -16.16
C ALA A 64 -8.59 8.83 -15.63
N ARG A 65 -9.68 8.43 -16.26
CA ARG A 65 -11.04 8.77 -15.81
C ARG A 65 -11.44 7.87 -14.66
N THR A 66 -11.44 8.42 -13.44
CA THR A 66 -11.64 7.67 -12.19
C THR A 66 -12.75 8.26 -11.31
N PRO A 67 -13.98 8.43 -11.84
CA PRO A 67 -15.04 9.15 -11.13
C PRO A 67 -15.43 8.54 -9.78
N ASN A 68 -15.33 7.22 -9.60
CA ASN A 68 -15.66 6.56 -8.34
C ASN A 68 -14.55 6.76 -7.28
N ILE A 69 -13.29 6.68 -7.69
CA ILE A 69 -12.13 6.96 -6.82
C ILE A 69 -12.08 8.46 -6.49
N ASP A 70 -12.36 9.32 -7.46
CA ASP A 70 -12.40 10.79 -7.26
C ASP A 70 -13.52 11.17 -6.28
N ARG A 71 -14.69 10.50 -6.37
CA ARG A 71 -15.77 10.64 -5.38
C ARG A 71 -15.29 10.26 -3.98
N LEU A 72 -14.62 9.12 -3.81
CA LEU A 72 -14.05 8.72 -2.52
C LEU A 72 -13.05 9.74 -1.96
N ALA A 73 -12.25 10.37 -2.83
CA ALA A 73 -11.33 11.43 -2.40
C ALA A 73 -12.09 12.70 -1.93
N THR A 74 -13.25 13.01 -2.51
CA THR A 74 -14.09 14.13 -2.06
C THR A 74 -14.90 13.81 -0.81
N GLU A 75 -15.21 12.54 -0.55
CA GLU A 75 -15.94 12.06 0.63
C GLU A 75 -15.04 11.64 1.78
N GLY A 76 -13.71 11.65 1.60
CA GLY A 76 -12.73 11.17 2.57
C GLY A 76 -11.45 11.99 2.59
N MET A 77 -10.36 11.39 3.06
CA MET A 77 -9.02 11.97 3.11
C MET A 77 -8.11 11.34 2.06
N ARG A 78 -7.41 12.17 1.30
CA ARG A 78 -6.39 11.77 0.33
C ARG A 78 -5.00 12.04 0.88
N PHE A 79 -4.16 11.00 0.93
CA PHE A 79 -2.75 11.11 1.29
C PHE A 79 -1.91 11.40 0.06
N THR A 80 -1.06 12.43 0.12
CA THR A 80 -0.13 12.77 -0.95
C THR A 80 1.15 11.94 -0.87
N ARG A 81 1.48 11.35 0.29
CA ARG A 81 2.73 10.64 0.57
C ARG A 81 2.50 9.29 1.27
N CYS A 82 1.94 8.34 0.53
CA CYS A 82 1.85 6.94 0.95
C CYS A 82 2.89 6.09 0.20
N PHE A 83 3.57 5.19 0.91
CA PHE A 83 4.63 4.36 0.34
C PHE A 83 4.43 2.89 0.67
N GLN A 84 4.93 2.06 -0.21
CA GLN A 84 5.09 0.63 0.01
C GLN A 84 6.59 0.27 0.09
N ALA A 85 6.91 -0.85 0.74
CA ALA A 85 8.31 -1.17 1.03
C ALA A 85 9.01 -1.96 -0.09
N SER A 86 8.29 -2.52 -1.07
CA SER A 86 8.91 -3.32 -2.12
C SER A 86 8.09 -3.27 -3.42
N PRO A 87 8.66 -2.82 -4.55
CA PRO A 87 7.92 -2.57 -5.80
C PRO A 87 7.60 -3.88 -6.55
N MET A 88 7.00 -4.85 -5.83
CA MET A 88 6.60 -6.16 -6.34
C MET A 88 5.35 -6.68 -5.60
N CYS A 89 4.42 -7.29 -6.34
CA CYS A 89 3.11 -7.72 -5.84
C CYS A 89 3.18 -8.60 -4.58
N SER A 90 3.95 -9.69 -4.60
CA SER A 90 3.96 -10.62 -3.48
C SER A 90 4.53 -10.00 -2.19
N PRO A 91 5.71 -9.36 -2.18
CA PRO A 91 6.22 -8.66 -1.00
C PRO A 91 5.28 -7.58 -0.48
N THR A 92 4.69 -6.74 -1.36
CA THR A 92 3.76 -5.69 -0.97
C THR A 92 2.53 -6.25 -0.27
N ARG A 93 1.91 -7.31 -0.82
CA ARG A 93 0.74 -7.95 -0.19
C ARG A 93 1.08 -8.55 1.17
N HIS A 94 2.25 -9.17 1.32
CA HIS A 94 2.69 -9.65 2.64
C HIS A 94 2.87 -8.49 3.62
N ASN A 95 3.45 -7.37 3.18
CA ASN A 95 3.64 -6.16 3.98
C ASN A 95 2.29 -5.59 4.48
N ILE A 96 1.29 -5.43 3.57
CA ILE A 96 -0.06 -4.97 3.90
C ILE A 96 -0.73 -5.88 4.95
N TYR A 97 -0.64 -7.21 4.77
CA TYR A 97 -1.40 -8.12 5.62
C TYR A 97 -0.72 -8.51 6.92
N THR A 98 0.60 -8.32 7.03
CA THR A 98 1.36 -8.66 8.25
C THR A 98 1.71 -7.45 9.11
N GLY A 99 1.74 -6.24 8.54
CA GLY A 99 2.26 -5.04 9.22
C GLY A 99 3.77 -5.12 9.50
N LEU A 100 4.49 -5.99 8.76
CA LEU A 100 5.93 -6.21 8.88
C LEU A 100 6.63 -5.89 7.57
N TYR A 101 7.85 -5.36 7.66
CA TYR A 101 8.68 -5.17 6.49
C TYR A 101 9.09 -6.51 5.86
N PRO A 102 9.41 -6.51 4.55
CA PRO A 102 9.60 -7.75 3.78
C PRO A 102 10.66 -8.70 4.33
N VAL A 103 11.82 -8.19 4.80
CA VAL A 103 12.90 -9.06 5.32
C VAL A 103 12.49 -9.69 6.65
N LYS A 104 11.93 -8.91 7.57
CA LYS A 104 11.46 -9.40 8.87
C LYS A 104 10.36 -10.45 8.74
N SER A 105 9.42 -10.26 7.82
CA SER A 105 8.39 -11.25 7.52
C SER A 105 8.93 -12.48 6.76
N GLY A 106 10.12 -12.37 6.15
CA GLY A 106 10.72 -13.39 5.26
C GLY A 106 10.18 -13.34 3.82
N ALA A 107 9.25 -12.43 3.51
CA ALA A 107 8.57 -12.38 2.22
C ALA A 107 9.12 -11.27 1.31
N TYR A 108 10.45 -11.13 1.21
CA TYR A 108 11.09 -10.09 0.43
C TYR A 108 11.31 -10.40 -1.06
N PRO A 109 11.48 -11.66 -1.55
CA PRO A 109 11.49 -11.90 -2.98
C PRO A 109 10.07 -12.04 -3.55
N ASN A 110 9.93 -11.88 -4.87
CA ASN A 110 8.65 -12.17 -5.51
C ASN A 110 8.29 -13.67 -5.40
N HIS A 111 6.99 -13.99 -5.35
CA HIS A 111 6.48 -15.35 -5.06
C HIS A 111 6.98 -15.91 -3.72
N ALA A 112 7.09 -15.07 -2.72
CA ALA A 112 7.60 -15.41 -1.41
C ALA A 112 6.59 -16.11 -0.51
N ARG A 113 7.09 -16.53 0.65
CA ARG A 113 6.29 -16.98 1.78
C ARG A 113 6.71 -16.26 3.05
N ALA A 114 5.75 -15.88 3.87
CA ALA A 114 6.04 -15.38 5.22
C ALA A 114 6.65 -16.50 6.09
N ASN A 115 7.41 -16.10 7.11
CA ASN A 115 7.95 -16.99 8.11
C ASN A 115 6.84 -17.75 8.85
N ALA A 116 7.11 -18.98 9.24
CA ALA A 116 6.17 -19.75 10.06
C ALA A 116 5.93 -19.04 11.41
N GLY A 117 4.68 -18.97 11.84
CA GLY A 117 4.29 -18.31 13.09
C GLY A 117 4.05 -16.79 12.95
N THR A 118 4.30 -16.20 11.77
CA THR A 118 3.87 -14.81 11.53
C THR A 118 2.36 -14.69 11.70
N ARG A 119 1.92 -13.70 12.46
CA ARG A 119 0.51 -13.31 12.54
C ARG A 119 0.18 -12.34 11.39
N SER A 120 -1.03 -12.42 10.90
CA SER A 120 -1.56 -11.50 9.89
C SER A 120 -2.81 -10.80 10.38
N ILE A 121 -3.32 -9.88 9.59
CA ILE A 121 -4.58 -9.18 9.83
C ILE A 121 -5.74 -10.15 10.13
N CYS A 122 -5.73 -11.35 9.50
CA CYS A 122 -6.73 -12.38 9.77
C CYS A 122 -6.75 -12.83 11.23
N HIS A 123 -5.59 -12.92 11.86
CA HIS A 123 -5.48 -13.30 13.27
C HIS A 123 -5.85 -12.14 14.19
N TYR A 124 -5.32 -10.95 13.92
CA TYR A 124 -5.56 -9.77 14.75
C TYR A 124 -7.04 -9.37 14.79
N LEU A 125 -7.67 -9.28 13.62
CA LEU A 125 -9.09 -8.92 13.55
C LEU A 125 -10.00 -10.11 13.89
N GLY A 126 -9.58 -11.35 13.58
CA GLY A 126 -10.30 -12.55 14.00
C GLY A 126 -10.44 -12.64 15.53
N ASP A 127 -9.38 -12.34 16.30
CA ASP A 127 -9.41 -12.27 17.75
C ASP A 127 -10.35 -11.18 18.29
N LEU A 128 -10.63 -10.16 17.46
CA LEU A 128 -11.59 -9.10 17.76
C LEU A 128 -13.02 -9.41 17.25
N GLY A 129 -13.26 -10.62 16.74
CA GLY A 129 -14.58 -11.09 16.31
C GLY A 129 -14.98 -10.69 14.89
N TYR A 130 -14.03 -10.31 14.03
CA TYR A 130 -14.28 -10.00 12.63
C TYR A 130 -14.27 -11.25 11.76
N ARG A 131 -15.10 -11.24 10.72
CA ARG A 131 -14.88 -12.05 9.54
C ARG A 131 -13.81 -11.35 8.67
N VAL A 132 -12.80 -12.09 8.23
CA VAL A 132 -11.72 -11.49 7.42
C VAL A 132 -11.66 -12.19 6.07
N ALA A 133 -12.02 -11.47 5.02
CA ALA A 133 -12.17 -12.01 3.68
C ALA A 133 -11.20 -11.36 2.68
N LEU A 134 -10.82 -12.12 1.66
CA LEU A 134 -10.08 -11.65 0.49
C LEU A 134 -10.80 -12.11 -0.78
N SER A 135 -11.14 -11.17 -1.65
CA SER A 135 -11.73 -11.45 -2.94
C SER A 135 -10.81 -10.93 -4.06
N GLY A 136 -10.47 -11.80 -5.01
CA GLY A 136 -9.60 -11.48 -6.14
C GLY A 136 -8.16 -11.98 -6.00
N LYS A 137 -7.18 -11.19 -6.43
CA LYS A 137 -5.77 -11.60 -6.48
C LYS A 137 -5.17 -11.84 -5.09
N ARG A 138 -4.73 -13.07 -4.83
CA ARG A 138 -4.20 -13.48 -3.53
C ARG A 138 -2.67 -13.26 -3.39
N HIS A 139 -1.87 -13.91 -4.19
CA HIS A 139 -0.40 -13.84 -4.34
C HIS A 139 0.42 -13.82 -3.04
N ILE A 140 -0.01 -14.53 -2.00
CA ILE A 140 0.62 -14.67 -0.68
C ILE A 140 0.72 -16.13 -0.25
N ALA A 141 1.64 -16.44 0.66
CA ALA A 141 1.83 -17.76 1.25
C ALA A 141 2.54 -17.66 2.62
N PRO A 142 2.41 -18.67 3.51
CA PRO A 142 1.57 -19.87 3.40
C PRO A 142 0.14 -19.60 3.86
N GLU A 143 -0.80 -20.46 3.49
CA GLU A 143 -2.21 -20.31 3.86
C GLU A 143 -2.45 -20.22 5.38
N LYS A 144 -1.68 -20.96 6.18
CA LYS A 144 -1.76 -20.90 7.65
C LYS A 144 -1.49 -19.53 8.25
N VAL A 145 -0.70 -18.69 7.57
CA VAL A 145 -0.45 -17.29 7.96
C VAL A 145 -1.58 -16.38 7.49
N PHE A 146 -2.28 -16.76 6.43
CA PHE A 146 -3.32 -15.94 5.79
C PHE A 146 -4.62 -16.73 5.61
N PRO A 147 -5.31 -17.08 6.72
CA PRO A 147 -6.56 -17.85 6.70
C PRO A 147 -7.77 -16.97 6.33
N PHE A 148 -7.72 -16.29 5.19
CA PHE A 148 -8.84 -15.50 4.67
C PHE A 148 -10.03 -16.39 4.27
N GLU A 149 -11.24 -15.90 4.48
CA GLU A 149 -12.39 -16.35 3.69
C GLU A 149 -12.13 -15.91 2.23
N TYR A 150 -11.90 -16.85 1.31
CA TYR A 150 -11.36 -16.52 -0.01
C TYR A 150 -12.37 -16.74 -1.13
N SER A 151 -12.51 -15.73 -2.00
CA SER A 151 -13.32 -15.79 -3.22
C SER A 151 -12.62 -15.10 -4.40
N GLY A 152 -13.09 -15.41 -5.62
CA GLY A 152 -12.48 -14.88 -6.83
C GLY A 152 -11.09 -15.46 -7.10
N GLN A 153 -10.46 -15.06 -8.19
CA GLN A 153 -9.11 -15.54 -8.56
C GLN A 153 -8.19 -14.39 -8.97
N LYS A 154 -8.60 -13.59 -9.96
CA LYS A 154 -7.84 -12.44 -10.45
C LYS A 154 -8.47 -11.13 -10.01
N ASN A 155 -9.80 -11.04 -10.11
CA ASN A 155 -10.58 -9.85 -9.80
C ASN A 155 -11.58 -10.13 -8.69
N PRO A 156 -12.07 -9.11 -7.97
CA PRO A 156 -13.09 -9.25 -6.95
C PRO A 156 -14.35 -9.93 -7.48
N ASP A 157 -14.83 -10.93 -6.76
CA ASP A 157 -16.10 -11.62 -7.01
C ASP A 157 -17.23 -10.84 -6.34
N MET A 158 -17.95 -10.05 -7.13
CA MET A 158 -19.00 -9.17 -6.61
C MET A 158 -20.15 -9.94 -5.97
N ALA A 159 -20.47 -11.16 -6.43
CA ALA A 159 -21.52 -11.99 -5.83
C ALA A 159 -21.10 -12.50 -4.45
N ALA A 160 -19.88 -12.95 -4.30
CA ALA A 160 -19.33 -13.36 -3.01
C ALA A 160 -19.20 -12.18 -2.02
N ILE A 161 -18.85 -10.98 -2.51
CA ILE A 161 -18.81 -9.75 -1.71
C ILE A 161 -20.21 -9.36 -1.24
N ASP A 162 -21.20 -9.38 -2.12
CA ASP A 162 -22.60 -9.12 -1.81
C ASP A 162 -23.10 -10.08 -0.71
N GLN A 163 -22.80 -11.37 -0.85
CA GLN A 163 -23.15 -12.40 0.14
C GLN A 163 -22.47 -12.14 1.50
N LEU A 164 -21.16 -11.82 1.51
CA LEU A 164 -20.42 -11.49 2.74
C LEU A 164 -21.08 -10.34 3.49
N MET A 165 -21.42 -9.25 2.79
CA MET A 165 -22.05 -8.07 3.38
C MET A 165 -23.44 -8.40 3.94
N ALA A 166 -24.28 -9.14 3.18
CA ALA A 166 -25.62 -9.57 3.60
C ALA A 166 -25.58 -10.45 4.87
N GLU A 167 -24.70 -11.45 4.88
CA GLU A 167 -24.54 -12.37 5.99
C GLU A 167 -24.02 -11.65 7.24
N SER A 168 -23.02 -10.79 7.09
CA SER A 168 -22.42 -10.01 8.18
C SER A 168 -23.45 -9.05 8.81
N LYS A 169 -24.22 -8.33 7.99
CA LYS A 169 -25.32 -7.46 8.46
C LYS A 169 -26.35 -8.28 9.24
N LYS A 170 -26.80 -9.41 8.68
CA LYS A 170 -27.79 -10.30 9.32
C LYS A 170 -27.31 -10.86 10.64
N ALA A 171 -26.03 -11.21 10.75
CA ALA A 171 -25.43 -11.79 11.95
C ALA A 171 -25.01 -10.73 12.99
N GLY A 172 -24.97 -9.45 12.64
CA GLY A 172 -24.40 -8.40 13.47
C GLY A 172 -22.89 -8.58 13.69
N THR A 173 -22.19 -9.27 12.76
CA THR A 173 -20.77 -9.55 12.87
C THR A 173 -20.00 -8.61 11.93
N PRO A 174 -19.03 -7.81 12.42
CA PRO A 174 -18.25 -6.93 11.56
C PRO A 174 -17.35 -7.73 10.63
N PHE A 175 -17.01 -7.14 9.48
CA PHE A 175 -16.10 -7.77 8.51
C PHE A 175 -14.96 -6.85 8.11
N CYS A 176 -13.86 -7.46 7.66
CA CYS A 176 -12.77 -6.82 6.95
C CYS A 176 -12.60 -7.51 5.59
N LEU A 177 -12.88 -6.79 4.51
CA LEU A 177 -12.75 -7.25 3.14
C LEU A 177 -11.54 -6.63 2.47
N PHE A 178 -10.67 -7.47 1.92
CA PHE A 178 -9.65 -7.07 0.95
C PHE A 178 -10.15 -7.41 -0.46
N ALA A 179 -10.57 -6.40 -1.21
CA ALA A 179 -11.01 -6.52 -2.60
C ALA A 179 -9.84 -6.19 -3.52
N CYS A 180 -9.17 -7.23 -4.01
CA CYS A 180 -7.90 -7.14 -4.70
C CYS A 180 -8.06 -7.35 -6.20
N SER A 181 -8.03 -6.27 -6.98
CA SER A 181 -8.02 -6.35 -8.44
C SER A 181 -6.69 -6.88 -8.95
N ASN A 182 -6.72 -7.53 -10.12
CA ASN A 182 -5.52 -7.77 -10.92
C ASN A 182 -5.21 -6.58 -11.84
N GLU A 183 -6.13 -5.65 -12.02
CA GLU A 183 -5.98 -4.55 -12.95
C GLU A 183 -5.40 -3.30 -12.24
N PRO A 184 -4.60 -2.50 -12.93
CA PRO A 184 -4.17 -2.57 -14.34
C PRO A 184 -2.86 -3.33 -14.60
N HIS A 185 -2.70 -4.56 -14.09
CA HIS A 185 -1.51 -5.39 -14.38
C HIS A 185 -1.53 -5.89 -15.84
N THR A 186 -0.37 -5.86 -16.51
CA THR A 186 -0.23 -6.39 -17.87
C THR A 186 -0.71 -7.85 -18.03
N PRO A 187 -1.28 -8.23 -19.21
CA PRO A 187 -1.48 -7.41 -20.42
C PRO A 187 -2.64 -6.44 -20.25
N TRP A 188 -2.53 -5.26 -20.83
CA TRP A 188 -3.59 -4.25 -20.81
C TRP A 188 -4.62 -4.56 -21.89
N ASP A 189 -5.62 -5.35 -21.54
CA ASP A 189 -6.65 -5.88 -22.46
C ASP A 189 -8.09 -5.59 -22.00
N LYS A 190 -8.26 -4.76 -20.93
CA LYS A 190 -9.55 -4.33 -20.38
C LYS A 190 -9.78 -2.83 -20.64
N GLY A 191 -11.06 -2.45 -20.45
CA GLY A 191 -11.46 -1.07 -20.68
C GLY A 191 -11.54 -0.70 -22.15
N ASP A 192 -11.76 0.57 -22.43
CA ASP A 192 -11.94 1.12 -23.77
C ASP A 192 -10.80 2.12 -24.07
N ALA A 193 -9.77 1.66 -24.77
CA ALA A 193 -8.60 2.47 -25.13
C ALA A 193 -8.94 3.61 -26.09
N SER A 194 -10.08 3.58 -26.80
CA SER A 194 -10.50 4.69 -27.67
C SER A 194 -10.81 5.98 -26.90
N GLN A 195 -10.98 5.91 -25.57
CA GLN A 195 -11.14 7.06 -24.70
C GLN A 195 -9.81 7.79 -24.41
N TYR A 196 -8.70 7.23 -24.84
CA TYR A 196 -7.33 7.71 -24.60
C TYR A 196 -6.52 7.69 -25.90
N PRO A 197 -6.81 8.58 -26.88
CA PRO A 197 -6.07 8.63 -28.13
C PRO A 197 -4.57 8.77 -27.86
N PRO A 198 -3.69 7.93 -28.45
CA PRO A 198 -2.26 7.96 -28.18
C PRO A 198 -1.60 9.32 -28.40
N GLU A 199 -2.09 10.11 -29.37
CA GLU A 199 -1.62 11.44 -29.69
C GLU A 199 -1.93 12.50 -28.63
N GLU A 200 -2.95 12.28 -27.79
CA GLU A 200 -3.38 13.20 -26.74
C GLU A 200 -2.73 12.87 -25.37
N ILE A 201 -1.99 11.76 -25.27
CA ILE A 201 -1.40 11.30 -24.01
C ILE A 201 -0.16 12.13 -23.66
N GLU A 202 -0.08 12.60 -22.42
CA GLU A 202 1.11 13.15 -21.81
C GLU A 202 1.90 12.03 -21.15
N LEU A 203 3.10 11.73 -21.72
CA LEU A 203 3.98 10.73 -21.15
C LEU A 203 4.80 11.31 -19.99
N PRO A 204 5.02 10.54 -18.90
CA PRO A 204 5.99 10.92 -17.89
C PRO A 204 7.37 11.20 -18.51
N PRO A 205 8.13 12.21 -18.03
CA PRO A 205 9.37 12.62 -18.67
C PRO A 205 10.47 11.56 -18.64
N TYR A 206 10.35 10.56 -17.81
CA TYR A 206 11.27 9.40 -17.81
C TYR A 206 10.92 8.35 -18.88
N HIS A 207 9.79 8.48 -19.59
CA HIS A 207 9.48 7.64 -20.73
C HIS A 207 10.08 8.20 -22.02
N VAL A 208 10.41 7.31 -22.96
CA VAL A 208 10.78 7.69 -24.33
C VAL A 208 9.51 7.76 -25.16
N ASP A 209 9.30 8.88 -25.82
CA ASP A 209 8.15 9.08 -26.70
C ASP A 209 8.33 8.28 -28.00
N THR A 210 7.57 7.18 -28.09
CA THR A 210 7.45 6.32 -29.25
C THR A 210 5.99 5.91 -29.43
N PRO A 211 5.58 5.51 -30.65
CA PRO A 211 4.22 4.99 -30.88
C PRO A 211 3.86 3.85 -29.92
N GLU A 212 4.79 2.91 -29.71
CA GLU A 212 4.56 1.75 -28.82
C GLU A 212 4.37 2.19 -27.36
N THR A 213 5.12 3.19 -26.90
CA THR A 213 4.95 3.75 -25.53
C THR A 213 3.59 4.40 -25.38
N ARG A 214 3.17 5.23 -26.35
CA ARG A 214 1.88 5.91 -26.34
C ARG A 214 0.70 4.93 -26.39
N GLU A 215 0.76 3.92 -27.27
CA GLU A 215 -0.25 2.86 -27.35
C GLU A 215 -0.32 2.03 -26.07
N GLY A 216 0.82 1.65 -25.50
CA GLY A 216 0.89 0.94 -24.22
C GLY A 216 0.26 1.75 -23.09
N PHE A 217 0.60 3.04 -23.02
CA PHE A 217 0.06 3.94 -22.00
C PHE A 217 -1.44 4.21 -22.16
N SER A 218 -1.93 4.32 -23.40
CA SER A 218 -3.38 4.42 -23.74
C SER A 218 -4.15 3.24 -23.15
N ARG A 219 -3.70 2.01 -23.44
CA ARG A 219 -4.33 0.79 -22.90
C ARG A 219 -4.25 0.71 -21.39
N TYR A 220 -3.14 1.15 -20.81
CA TYR A 220 -2.96 1.21 -19.36
C TYR A 220 -3.98 2.15 -18.68
N LEU A 221 -4.18 3.36 -19.23
CA LEU A 221 -5.18 4.32 -18.73
C LEU A 221 -6.61 3.77 -18.84
N ALA A 222 -6.94 3.08 -19.93
CA ALA A 222 -8.23 2.44 -20.11
C ALA A 222 -8.49 1.36 -19.06
N GLU A 223 -7.46 0.62 -18.69
CA GLU A 223 -7.57 -0.42 -17.66
C GLU A 223 -7.67 0.15 -16.24
N ILE A 224 -7.11 1.33 -15.98
CA ILE A 224 -7.36 2.10 -14.75
C ILE A 224 -8.85 2.48 -14.65
N THR A 225 -9.43 2.96 -15.75
CA THR A 225 -10.88 3.28 -15.80
C THR A 225 -11.74 2.01 -15.57
N TYR A 226 -11.33 0.86 -16.09
CA TYR A 226 -11.98 -0.40 -15.81
C TYR A 226 -11.91 -0.78 -14.31
N TYR A 227 -10.75 -0.59 -13.68
CA TYR A 227 -10.58 -0.77 -12.23
C TYR A 227 -11.47 0.19 -11.42
N ASP A 228 -11.55 1.45 -11.79
CA ASP A 228 -12.45 2.43 -11.17
C ASP A 228 -13.91 1.94 -11.18
N GLY A 229 -14.35 1.31 -12.26
CA GLY A 229 -15.66 0.67 -12.32
C GLY A 229 -15.83 -0.50 -11.35
N GLN A 230 -14.76 -1.21 -10.98
CA GLN A 230 -14.82 -2.23 -9.91
C GLN A 230 -14.98 -1.58 -8.54
N VAL A 231 -14.28 -0.46 -8.29
CA VAL A 231 -14.44 0.34 -7.07
C VAL A 231 -15.89 0.80 -6.93
N GLY A 232 -16.48 1.38 -7.99
CA GLY A 232 -17.88 1.82 -8.00
C GLY A 232 -18.85 0.72 -7.60
N ARG A 233 -18.72 -0.46 -8.18
CA ARG A 233 -19.60 -1.62 -7.84
C ARG A 233 -19.49 -2.03 -6.36
N ILE A 234 -18.32 -1.94 -5.75
CA ILE A 234 -18.15 -2.28 -4.33
C ILE A 234 -18.84 -1.21 -3.46
N LEU A 235 -18.74 0.08 -3.84
CA LEU A 235 -19.43 1.16 -3.15
C LEU A 235 -20.96 1.01 -3.24
N ASP A 236 -21.47 0.65 -4.43
CA ASP A 236 -22.91 0.37 -4.63
C ASP A 236 -23.41 -0.77 -3.72
N LEU A 237 -22.59 -1.80 -3.46
CA LEU A 237 -22.92 -2.87 -2.52
C LEU A 237 -22.99 -2.39 -1.08
N LEU A 238 -22.10 -1.46 -0.64
CA LEU A 238 -22.19 -0.85 0.68
C LEU A 238 -23.49 -0.06 0.88
N GLU A 239 -23.87 0.72 -0.13
CA GLU A 239 -25.14 1.47 -0.14
C GLU A 239 -26.36 0.51 -0.15
N LYS A 240 -26.36 -0.49 -1.03
CA LYS A 240 -27.40 -1.54 -1.11
C LYS A 240 -27.68 -2.20 0.25
N HIS A 241 -26.63 -2.46 1.01
CA HIS A 241 -26.74 -3.08 2.33
C HIS A 241 -26.90 -2.06 3.47
N GLU A 242 -26.95 -0.77 3.19
CA GLU A 242 -27.08 0.31 4.21
C GLU A 242 -26.03 0.19 5.32
N ILE A 243 -24.77 -0.08 4.93
CA ILE A 243 -23.63 -0.21 5.84
C ILE A 243 -22.50 0.79 5.54
N ALA A 244 -22.70 1.66 4.55
CA ALA A 244 -21.70 2.62 4.10
C ALA A 244 -21.22 3.55 5.22
N ASP A 245 -22.14 4.00 6.09
CA ASP A 245 -21.84 4.93 7.18
C ASP A 245 -21.01 4.31 8.31
N ASN A 246 -21.11 2.97 8.50
CA ASN A 246 -20.31 2.23 9.48
C ASN A 246 -19.17 1.45 8.84
N THR A 247 -18.67 1.90 7.68
CA THR A 247 -17.60 1.23 6.95
C THR A 247 -16.46 2.20 6.64
N MET A 248 -15.25 1.86 7.10
CA MET A 248 -14.03 2.49 6.62
C MET A 248 -13.66 1.88 5.27
N VAL A 249 -13.68 2.71 4.21
CA VAL A 249 -13.25 2.31 2.87
C VAL A 249 -11.87 2.88 2.60
N VAL A 250 -10.95 2.03 2.19
CA VAL A 250 -9.58 2.39 1.78
C VAL A 250 -9.40 1.99 0.33
N VAL A 251 -8.97 2.93 -0.51
CA VAL A 251 -8.55 2.67 -1.89
C VAL A 251 -7.07 2.92 -2.02
N THR A 252 -6.37 1.97 -2.61
CA THR A 252 -4.91 2.06 -2.78
C THR A 252 -4.44 1.27 -4.02
N SER A 253 -3.14 1.34 -4.29
CA SER A 253 -2.45 0.53 -5.31
C SER A 253 -1.35 -0.32 -4.66
N GLU A 254 -0.80 -1.32 -5.36
CA GLU A 254 0.33 -2.09 -4.82
C GLU A 254 1.65 -1.35 -5.01
N GLN A 255 2.01 -1.10 -6.25
CA GLN A 255 3.22 -0.44 -6.71
C GLN A 255 2.95 0.28 -8.02
N GLY A 256 3.94 0.97 -8.55
CA GLY A 256 3.85 1.59 -9.87
C GLY A 256 3.64 0.60 -11.00
N ASN A 257 3.30 1.11 -12.18
CA ASN A 257 3.02 0.34 -13.38
C ASN A 257 4.23 -0.49 -13.86
N SER A 258 3.99 -1.45 -14.76
CA SER A 258 5.03 -2.34 -15.29
C SER A 258 5.87 -1.73 -16.43
N MET A 259 5.82 -0.41 -16.64
CA MET A 259 6.72 0.30 -17.55
C MET A 259 8.09 0.60 -16.89
N PRO A 260 9.12 0.95 -17.65
CA PRO A 260 10.42 1.29 -17.09
C PRO A 260 10.38 2.45 -16.10
N PHE A 261 11.26 2.41 -15.10
CA PHE A 261 11.41 3.36 -13.98
C PHE A 261 10.32 3.31 -12.90
N ALA A 262 9.28 2.50 -13.05
CA ALA A 262 8.25 2.28 -12.03
C ALA A 262 8.43 0.93 -11.31
N LYS A 263 7.59 -0.06 -11.56
CA LYS A 263 7.70 -1.40 -10.94
C LYS A 263 9.13 -1.96 -11.02
N TRP A 264 9.55 -2.70 -9.99
CA TRP A 264 10.90 -3.27 -9.79
C TRP A 264 12.01 -2.24 -9.52
N THR A 265 11.68 -0.95 -9.40
CA THR A 265 12.64 0.10 -9.04
C THR A 265 12.26 0.74 -7.71
N LEU A 266 13.24 1.34 -7.02
CA LEU A 266 12.97 2.06 -5.78
C LEU A 266 12.78 3.58 -5.99
N TYR A 267 12.56 4.02 -7.23
CA TYR A 267 12.09 5.37 -7.51
C TYR A 267 10.66 5.57 -6.97
N ASP A 268 10.25 6.81 -6.71
CA ASP A 268 8.90 7.10 -6.21
C ASP A 268 7.82 6.61 -7.18
N ALA A 269 8.07 6.60 -8.48
CA ALA A 269 7.17 5.98 -9.46
C ALA A 269 6.92 4.48 -9.20
N GLY A 270 7.84 3.79 -8.51
CA GLY A 270 7.70 2.39 -8.10
C GLY A 270 7.19 2.21 -6.68
N LEU A 271 7.53 3.11 -5.75
CA LEU A 271 7.24 2.96 -4.32
C LEU A 271 6.07 3.80 -3.81
N GLN A 272 5.84 4.98 -4.37
CA GLN A 272 4.76 5.85 -3.93
C GLN A 272 3.42 5.37 -4.49
N THR A 273 2.42 5.26 -3.63
CA THR A 273 1.12 4.69 -3.94
C THR A 273 0.00 5.66 -3.61
N ALA A 274 -1.18 5.45 -4.19
CA ALA A 274 -2.39 6.11 -3.74
C ALA A 274 -2.78 5.61 -2.34
N LEU A 275 -3.34 6.49 -1.54
CA LEU A 275 -4.07 6.12 -0.33
C LEU A 275 -5.21 7.13 -0.13
N ILE A 276 -6.44 6.64 -0.22
CA ILE A 276 -7.66 7.41 0.01
C ILE A 276 -8.47 6.66 1.06
N VAL A 277 -8.88 7.35 2.12
CA VAL A 277 -9.64 6.77 3.23
C VAL A 277 -10.93 7.53 3.42
N ARG A 278 -12.06 6.86 3.20
CA ARG A 278 -13.40 7.35 3.53
C ARG A 278 -13.90 6.65 4.78
N TRP A 279 -14.23 7.42 5.80
CA TRP A 279 -14.86 6.90 7.02
C TRP A 279 -15.83 7.95 7.58
N PRO A 280 -17.12 7.85 7.24
CA PRO A 280 -18.11 8.85 7.61
C PRO A 280 -18.14 9.15 9.11
N GLY A 281 -18.17 10.44 9.46
CA GLY A 281 -18.19 10.89 10.86
C GLY A 281 -16.89 10.72 11.65
N LYS A 282 -15.84 10.15 11.03
CA LYS A 282 -14.51 9.92 11.66
C LYS A 282 -13.36 10.59 10.89
N VAL A 283 -13.50 10.70 9.58
CA VAL A 283 -12.54 11.33 8.67
C VAL A 283 -13.22 12.52 8.03
N GLU A 284 -12.56 13.66 7.99
CA GLU A 284 -13.06 14.87 7.36
C GLU A 284 -13.11 14.70 5.84
N ALA A 285 -14.31 14.91 5.26
CA ALA A 285 -14.53 14.79 3.83
C ALA A 285 -13.77 15.88 3.04
N GLY A 286 -13.15 15.47 1.92
CA GLY A 286 -12.39 16.35 1.04
C GLY A 286 -11.04 16.79 1.62
N SER A 287 -10.62 16.24 2.77
CA SER A 287 -9.33 16.58 3.37
C SER A 287 -8.15 15.98 2.61
N VAL A 288 -7.01 16.66 2.70
CA VAL A 288 -5.74 16.23 2.09
C VAL A 288 -4.65 16.34 3.13
N THR A 289 -3.82 15.30 3.22
CA THR A 289 -2.67 15.30 4.12
C THR A 289 -1.39 14.92 3.37
N ASP A 290 -0.28 15.52 3.78
CA ASP A 290 1.06 15.17 3.34
C ASP A 290 1.84 14.38 4.42
N ALA A 291 1.15 13.90 5.45
CA ALA A 291 1.71 12.96 6.41
C ALA A 291 2.27 11.73 5.69
N MET A 292 3.53 11.41 5.95
CA MET A 292 4.23 10.30 5.29
C MET A 292 3.88 9.00 5.98
N VAL A 293 3.23 8.07 5.25
CA VAL A 293 2.72 6.79 5.76
C VAL A 293 3.19 5.62 4.91
N GLU A 294 3.14 4.41 5.47
CA GLU A 294 3.53 3.17 4.78
C GLU A 294 2.50 2.06 4.97
N TYR A 295 2.56 1.04 4.13
CA TYR A 295 1.65 -0.12 4.22
C TYR A 295 1.82 -0.96 5.49
N VAL A 296 2.97 -0.92 6.17
CA VAL A 296 3.11 -1.53 7.50
C VAL A 296 2.15 -0.92 8.52
N ASP A 297 1.63 0.29 8.27
CA ASP A 297 0.74 1.03 9.16
C ASP A 297 -0.73 0.55 9.05
N ILE A 298 -1.10 -0.23 8.03
CA ILE A 298 -2.48 -0.69 7.80
C ILE A 298 -2.95 -1.62 8.91
N VAL A 299 -2.16 -2.64 9.27
CA VAL A 299 -2.54 -3.60 10.32
C VAL A 299 -2.78 -2.91 11.67
N PRO A 300 -1.82 -2.12 12.21
CA PRO A 300 -2.04 -1.44 13.48
C PRO A 300 -3.22 -0.45 13.44
N THR A 301 -3.47 0.22 12.30
CA THR A 301 -4.60 1.12 12.13
C THR A 301 -5.94 0.39 12.22
N PHE A 302 -6.09 -0.73 11.51
CA PHE A 302 -7.34 -1.50 11.53
C PHE A 302 -7.58 -2.15 12.91
N VAL A 303 -6.53 -2.64 13.56
CA VAL A 303 -6.62 -3.21 14.91
C VAL A 303 -7.10 -2.15 15.91
N GLU A 304 -6.52 -0.95 15.89
CA GLU A 304 -6.92 0.14 16.79
C GLU A 304 -8.32 0.67 16.46
N ALA A 305 -8.66 0.82 15.17
CA ALA A 305 -10.00 1.22 14.73
C ALA A 305 -11.08 0.20 15.12
N ALA A 306 -10.73 -1.08 15.23
CA ALA A 306 -11.59 -2.16 15.72
C ALA A 306 -11.71 -2.20 17.25
N GLY A 307 -11.05 -1.29 17.98
CA GLY A 307 -11.01 -1.23 19.44
C GLY A 307 -10.01 -2.19 20.08
N GLY A 308 -9.06 -2.74 19.31
CA GLY A 308 -7.96 -3.56 19.80
C GLY A 308 -6.71 -2.75 20.11
N THR A 309 -5.69 -3.43 20.65
CA THR A 309 -4.36 -2.86 20.86
C THR A 309 -3.39 -3.46 19.84
N PRO A 310 -2.70 -2.63 19.02
CA PRO A 310 -1.69 -3.13 18.11
C PRO A 310 -0.57 -3.89 18.81
N ASP A 311 -0.16 -5.01 18.24
CA ASP A 311 0.94 -5.83 18.75
C ASP A 311 2.28 -5.07 18.57
N PRO A 312 3.13 -4.96 19.62
CA PRO A 312 4.42 -4.27 19.52
C PRO A 312 5.43 -4.94 18.56
N VAL A 313 5.15 -6.14 18.08
CA VAL A 313 5.97 -6.80 17.04
C VAL A 313 5.81 -6.15 15.67
N LEU A 314 4.72 -5.42 15.43
CA LEU A 314 4.45 -4.73 14.17
C LEU A 314 5.50 -3.64 13.92
N ASP A 315 5.89 -3.48 12.66
CA ASP A 315 6.84 -2.43 12.25
C ASP A 315 6.13 -1.09 12.03
N GLY A 316 4.83 -1.13 11.75
CA GLY A 316 3.99 0.03 11.58
C GLY A 316 3.40 0.56 12.88
N ARG A 317 2.81 1.73 12.80
CA ARG A 317 1.97 2.32 13.84
C ARG A 317 0.67 2.83 13.24
N SER A 318 -0.35 3.00 14.07
CA SER A 318 -1.66 3.45 13.62
C SER A 318 -1.63 4.88 13.07
N ILE A 319 -2.29 5.09 11.93
CA ILE A 319 -2.50 6.42 11.33
C ILE A 319 -3.82 7.07 11.78
N LEU A 320 -4.52 6.50 12.76
CA LEU A 320 -5.78 7.07 13.27
C LEU A 320 -5.64 8.53 13.72
N PRO A 321 -4.55 8.96 14.40
CA PRO A 321 -4.37 10.38 14.73
C PRO A 321 -4.40 11.30 13.50
N VAL A 322 -3.81 10.85 12.38
CA VAL A 322 -3.85 11.60 11.12
C VAL A 322 -5.26 11.59 10.54
N LEU A 323 -5.91 10.43 10.49
CA LEU A 323 -7.26 10.28 9.96
C LEU A 323 -8.30 11.10 10.72
N ARG A 324 -8.08 11.36 12.02
CA ARG A 324 -8.95 12.18 12.87
C ARG A 324 -8.59 13.67 12.89
N GLY A 325 -7.55 14.06 12.14
CA GLY A 325 -7.04 15.44 12.16
C GLY A 325 -6.35 15.84 13.48
N GLU A 326 -5.95 14.88 14.29
CA GLU A 326 -5.22 15.07 15.55
C GLU A 326 -3.72 15.30 15.33
N SER A 327 -3.20 14.92 14.15
CA SER A 327 -1.80 15.09 13.73
C SER A 327 -1.71 15.29 12.22
N ASP A 328 -0.81 16.15 11.77
CA ASP A 328 -0.41 16.35 10.37
C ASP A 328 0.87 15.59 10.00
N GLN A 329 1.47 14.86 10.96
CA GLN A 329 2.71 14.12 10.81
C GLN A 329 2.55 12.67 11.26
N HIS A 330 3.32 11.76 10.62
CA HIS A 330 3.34 10.36 11.02
C HIS A 330 4.75 9.78 11.02
N LYS A 331 5.45 9.74 9.90
CA LYS A 331 6.83 9.23 9.81
C LYS A 331 7.79 10.28 9.24
N ASP A 332 9.03 10.26 9.74
CA ASP A 332 10.12 11.10 9.20
C ASP A 332 10.84 10.40 8.05
N TYR A 333 10.85 9.05 8.06
CA TYR A 333 11.53 8.22 7.07
C TYR A 333 10.65 7.04 6.65
N VAL A 334 10.75 6.69 5.36
CA VAL A 334 10.19 5.46 4.79
C VAL A 334 11.28 4.71 4.04
N TYR A 335 11.13 3.37 3.91
CA TYR A 335 12.19 2.51 3.46
C TYR A 335 11.76 1.60 2.32
N GLY A 336 12.71 1.27 1.43
CA GLY A 336 12.45 0.41 0.28
C GLY A 336 13.49 -0.70 0.12
N ILE A 337 13.00 -1.86 -0.34
CA ILE A 337 13.82 -3.02 -0.70
C ILE A 337 13.36 -3.59 -2.04
N GLN A 338 14.30 -3.78 -2.96
CA GLN A 338 14.09 -4.53 -4.18
C GLN A 338 15.06 -5.70 -4.24
N THR A 339 14.52 -6.87 -4.55
CA THR A 339 15.23 -8.13 -4.74
C THR A 339 14.89 -8.67 -6.12
N THR A 340 15.88 -9.00 -6.93
CA THR A 340 15.62 -9.50 -8.29
C THR A 340 15.05 -10.91 -8.36
N ARG A 341 15.14 -11.67 -7.28
CA ARG A 341 14.65 -13.06 -7.25
C ARG A 341 13.12 -13.15 -7.44
N GLY A 342 12.72 -14.02 -8.37
CA GLY A 342 11.32 -14.19 -8.77
C GLY A 342 10.82 -13.17 -9.79
N THR A 343 11.66 -12.24 -10.22
CA THR A 343 11.39 -11.34 -11.34
C THR A 343 11.82 -12.00 -12.65
N ILE A 344 11.01 -11.88 -13.70
CA ILE A 344 11.31 -12.43 -15.04
C ILE A 344 12.42 -11.57 -15.66
N ASN A 345 13.40 -12.25 -16.33
CA ASN A 345 14.53 -11.61 -17.02
C ASN A 345 15.42 -10.72 -16.16
N CYS A 346 15.44 -10.95 -14.86
CA CYS A 346 16.33 -10.24 -13.96
C CYS A 346 17.74 -10.88 -13.93
N PRO A 347 18.79 -10.11 -13.58
CA PRO A 347 20.08 -10.67 -13.23
C PRO A 347 19.95 -11.58 -12.00
N GLU A 348 20.93 -12.44 -11.80
CA GLU A 348 20.88 -13.39 -10.69
C GLU A 348 20.83 -12.69 -9.34
N HIS A 349 21.60 -11.63 -9.18
CA HIS A 349 21.68 -10.81 -7.97
C HIS A 349 21.79 -9.33 -8.30
N PHE A 350 20.74 -8.58 -8.03
CA PHE A 350 20.73 -7.11 -8.09
C PHE A 350 19.81 -6.60 -6.98
N GLY A 351 20.35 -6.48 -5.79
CA GLY A 351 19.60 -5.92 -4.65
C GLY A 351 19.67 -4.41 -4.63
N ILE A 352 18.57 -3.76 -4.25
CA ILE A 352 18.49 -2.32 -4.07
C ILE A 352 17.90 -2.04 -2.70
N ARG A 353 18.39 -1.01 -2.03
CA ARG A 353 17.83 -0.48 -0.77
C ARG A 353 17.62 1.01 -0.89
N SER A 354 16.62 1.53 -0.19
CA SER A 354 16.39 2.99 -0.16
C SER A 354 15.86 3.46 1.19
N VAL A 355 16.12 4.72 1.47
CA VAL A 355 15.49 5.51 2.53
C VAL A 355 15.05 6.85 1.94
N ARG A 356 13.89 7.31 2.34
CA ARG A 356 13.32 8.59 1.93
C ARG A 356 12.89 9.38 3.15
N SER A 357 13.33 10.63 3.23
CA SER A 357 12.80 11.65 4.16
C SER A 357 11.70 12.47 3.48
N GLY A 358 11.23 13.52 4.13
CA GLY A 358 10.31 14.49 3.50
C GLY A 358 10.88 15.16 2.25
N LYS A 359 12.22 15.37 2.20
CA LYS A 359 12.88 16.12 1.14
C LYS A 359 13.81 15.26 0.28
N TYR A 360 14.63 14.42 0.89
CA TYR A 360 15.67 13.68 0.19
C TYR A 360 15.40 12.18 0.18
N LYS A 361 15.85 11.54 -0.89
CA LYS A 361 15.81 10.09 -1.04
C LYS A 361 17.16 9.55 -1.46
N LEU A 362 17.64 8.56 -0.71
CA LEU A 362 18.86 7.82 -0.99
C LEU A 362 18.52 6.43 -1.51
N ILE A 363 19.16 6.02 -2.59
CA ILE A 363 19.09 4.67 -3.15
C ILE A 363 20.49 4.07 -3.16
N VAL A 364 20.62 2.83 -2.69
CA VAL A 364 21.87 2.06 -2.71
C VAL A 364 21.71 0.83 -3.58
N ASN A 365 22.49 0.73 -4.65
CA ASN A 365 22.54 -0.41 -5.54
C ASN A 365 23.68 -1.34 -5.11
N LEU A 366 23.36 -2.58 -4.71
CA LEU A 366 24.32 -3.50 -4.08
C LEU A 366 25.33 -4.12 -5.06
N THR A 367 25.00 -4.16 -6.36
CA THR A 367 25.83 -4.71 -7.42
C THR A 367 25.77 -3.82 -8.67
N PRO A 368 26.26 -2.56 -8.57
CA PRO A 368 26.09 -1.55 -9.62
C PRO A 368 26.79 -1.87 -10.94
N GLU A 369 27.79 -2.74 -10.90
CA GLU A 369 28.52 -3.27 -12.10
C GLU A 369 27.63 -4.22 -12.92
N THR A 370 26.56 -4.76 -12.35
CA THR A 370 25.64 -5.67 -13.03
C THR A 370 24.63 -4.91 -13.86
N LYS A 371 24.40 -5.32 -15.10
CA LYS A 371 23.34 -4.76 -15.92
C LYS A 371 21.97 -5.06 -15.33
N PHE A 372 21.21 -4.02 -14.96
CA PHE A 372 19.85 -4.16 -14.46
C PHE A 372 18.88 -4.50 -15.59
N THR A 373 18.13 -5.56 -15.43
CA THR A 373 17.08 -6.01 -16.36
C THR A 373 15.91 -6.61 -15.57
N ASN A 374 14.75 -6.65 -16.17
CA ASN A 374 13.54 -7.30 -15.66
C ASN A 374 12.51 -7.50 -16.79
N ALA A 375 11.28 -7.85 -16.45
CA ALA A 375 10.25 -8.15 -17.44
C ALA A 375 10.01 -6.98 -18.42
N CYS A 376 10.01 -5.72 -17.96
CA CYS A 376 9.73 -4.59 -18.82
C CYS A 376 10.83 -4.35 -19.90
N THR A 377 12.06 -4.84 -19.68
CA THR A 377 13.14 -4.70 -20.68
C THR A 377 12.93 -5.59 -21.93
N GLN A 378 11.88 -6.42 -21.93
CA GLN A 378 11.47 -7.22 -23.08
C GLN A 378 10.12 -6.76 -23.66
N SER A 379 9.55 -5.71 -23.12
CA SER A 379 8.29 -5.16 -23.64
C SER A 379 8.46 -4.50 -25.02
N PRO A 380 7.38 -4.38 -25.79
CA PRO A 380 7.40 -3.60 -27.04
C PRO A 380 7.85 -2.16 -26.82
N GLU A 381 7.40 -1.54 -25.74
CA GLU A 381 7.73 -0.16 -25.35
C GLU A 381 9.25 -0.01 -25.17
N PHE A 382 9.88 -0.83 -24.32
CA PHE A 382 11.33 -0.74 -24.10
C PHE A 382 12.15 -1.11 -25.35
N SER A 383 11.65 -2.04 -26.16
CA SER A 383 12.28 -2.41 -27.42
C SER A 383 12.29 -1.23 -28.40
N SER A 384 11.22 -0.44 -28.45
CA SER A 384 11.16 0.79 -29.26
C SER A 384 12.13 1.86 -28.76
N TRP A 385 12.33 1.98 -27.42
CA TRP A 385 13.33 2.87 -26.84
C TRP A 385 14.75 2.52 -27.31
N VAL A 386 15.09 1.23 -27.27
CA VAL A 386 16.39 0.73 -27.74
C VAL A 386 16.56 0.97 -29.21
N ALA A 387 15.50 0.80 -30.03
CA ALA A 387 15.56 1.07 -31.47
C ALA A 387 15.80 2.56 -31.77
N LYS A 388 15.08 3.46 -31.05
CA LYS A 388 15.23 4.91 -31.17
C LYS A 388 16.64 5.38 -30.74
N ALA A 389 17.16 4.82 -29.64
CA ALA A 389 18.51 5.07 -29.16
C ALA A 389 19.57 4.66 -30.20
N ARG A 390 19.43 3.49 -30.85
CA ARG A 390 20.29 3.01 -31.90
C ARG A 390 20.22 3.87 -33.18
N ALA A 391 19.10 4.52 -33.41
CA ALA A 391 18.92 5.47 -34.50
C ALA A 391 19.56 6.84 -34.21
N GLY A 392 20.18 7.03 -33.03
CA GLY A 392 20.96 8.22 -32.70
C GLY A 392 20.21 9.24 -31.84
N ASP A 393 19.04 8.91 -31.31
CA ASP A 393 18.33 9.80 -30.38
C ASP A 393 19.03 9.84 -29.01
N PRO A 394 19.54 11.00 -28.54
CA PRO A 394 20.34 11.09 -27.33
C PRO A 394 19.50 10.92 -26.05
N ASP A 395 18.24 11.35 -26.03
CA ASP A 395 17.34 11.19 -24.90
C ASP A 395 17.01 9.70 -24.67
N ALA A 396 16.64 9.00 -25.75
CA ALA A 396 16.39 7.56 -25.68
C ALA A 396 17.66 6.78 -25.27
N ALA A 397 18.83 7.18 -25.78
CA ALA A 397 20.10 6.54 -25.43
C ALA A 397 20.41 6.70 -23.94
N GLU A 398 20.23 7.89 -23.36
CA GLU A 398 20.46 8.16 -21.95
C GLU A 398 19.45 7.41 -21.07
N LYS A 399 18.15 7.41 -21.39
CA LYS A 399 17.11 6.70 -20.64
C LYS A 399 17.37 5.19 -20.63
N VAL A 400 17.72 4.59 -21.77
CA VAL A 400 18.08 3.17 -21.88
C VAL A 400 19.35 2.87 -21.07
N ARG A 401 20.39 3.70 -21.19
CA ARG A 401 21.64 3.55 -20.43
C ARG A 401 21.36 3.58 -18.94
N ARG A 402 20.66 4.62 -18.46
CA ARG A 402 20.34 4.84 -17.07
C ARG A 402 19.50 3.71 -16.48
N TYR A 403 18.55 3.16 -17.22
CA TYR A 403 17.77 2.03 -16.77
C TYR A 403 18.63 0.80 -16.52
N HIS A 404 19.60 0.52 -17.40
CA HIS A 404 20.44 -0.65 -17.34
C HIS A 404 21.66 -0.51 -16.41
N HIS A 405 22.21 0.69 -16.27
CA HIS A 405 23.46 0.94 -15.56
C HIS A 405 23.25 2.00 -14.49
N ARG A 406 23.17 1.57 -13.28
CA ARG A 406 22.91 2.41 -12.11
C ARG A 406 24.19 2.67 -11.34
N PRO A 407 24.40 3.90 -10.79
CA PRO A 407 25.53 4.15 -9.90
C PRO A 407 25.35 3.38 -8.56
N PRO A 408 26.41 3.22 -7.78
CA PRO A 408 26.32 2.57 -6.46
C PRO A 408 25.41 3.32 -5.49
N ILE A 409 25.39 4.65 -5.56
CA ILE A 409 24.57 5.52 -4.70
C ILE A 409 23.87 6.55 -5.57
N GLU A 410 22.60 6.77 -5.29
CA GLU A 410 21.77 7.81 -5.90
C GLU A 410 21.15 8.65 -4.77
N LEU A 411 21.21 9.98 -4.87
CA LEU A 411 20.55 10.93 -3.98
C LEU A 411 19.70 11.89 -4.80
N TYR A 412 18.46 12.08 -4.40
CA TYR A 412 17.51 12.97 -5.07
C TYR A 412 16.85 13.92 -4.08
N ASP A 413 16.69 15.20 -4.48
CA ASP A 413 15.77 16.13 -3.84
C ASP A 413 14.37 15.90 -4.45
N VAL A 414 13.54 15.11 -3.79
CA VAL A 414 12.24 14.69 -4.33
C VAL A 414 11.15 15.78 -4.22
N THR A 415 11.48 16.94 -3.68
CA THR A 415 10.60 18.11 -3.67
C THR A 415 10.75 18.95 -4.92
N GLU A 416 11.95 18.99 -5.50
CA GLU A 416 12.27 19.73 -6.71
C GLU A 416 12.36 18.81 -7.96
N ASP A 417 12.79 17.57 -7.72
CA ASP A 417 13.01 16.55 -8.77
C ASP A 417 12.18 15.30 -8.49
N TRP A 418 10.87 15.41 -8.60
CA TRP A 418 9.96 14.29 -8.32
C TRP A 418 10.08 13.12 -9.32
N TYR A 419 10.82 13.27 -10.41
CA TYR A 419 11.16 12.20 -11.36
C TYR A 419 12.45 11.49 -10.98
N GLU A 420 13.20 11.99 -9.99
CA GLU A 420 14.46 11.42 -9.53
C GLU A 420 15.48 11.33 -10.68
N TRP A 421 15.64 12.44 -11.40
CA TRP A 421 16.48 12.50 -12.58
C TRP A 421 17.87 13.07 -12.31
N ASN A 422 17.99 14.02 -11.41
CA ASN A 422 19.24 14.69 -11.07
C ASN A 422 19.88 14.04 -9.83
N ASN A 423 20.86 13.14 -10.04
CA ASN A 423 21.57 12.48 -8.94
C ASN A 423 22.55 13.45 -8.27
N LEU A 424 22.34 13.74 -6.98
CA LEU A 424 23.14 14.65 -6.15
C LEU A 424 24.20 13.91 -5.31
N ALA A 425 24.34 12.59 -5.43
CA ALA A 425 25.18 11.79 -4.54
C ALA A 425 26.67 12.16 -4.58
N ASP A 426 27.17 12.63 -5.72
CA ASP A 426 28.56 13.03 -5.92
C ASP A 426 28.81 14.54 -5.70
N ASP A 427 27.77 15.32 -5.37
CA ASP A 427 27.91 16.73 -5.04
C ASP A 427 28.40 16.90 -3.59
N PRO A 428 29.57 17.50 -3.38
CA PRO A 428 30.12 17.71 -2.05
C PRO A 428 29.20 18.51 -1.10
N ALA A 429 28.32 19.35 -1.64
CA ALA A 429 27.34 20.09 -0.85
C ALA A 429 26.29 19.20 -0.16
N HIS A 430 26.11 17.97 -0.64
CA HIS A 430 25.16 17.01 -0.14
C HIS A 430 25.79 15.83 0.62
N ALA A 431 27.10 15.86 0.86
CA ALA A 431 27.83 14.75 1.51
C ALA A 431 27.28 14.41 2.91
N GLU A 432 26.91 15.42 3.70
CA GLU A 432 26.32 15.21 5.04
C GLU A 432 24.94 14.54 4.94
N VAL A 433 24.12 14.93 3.97
CA VAL A 433 22.80 14.33 3.72
C VAL A 433 22.93 12.86 3.28
N VAL A 434 23.88 12.56 2.39
CA VAL A 434 24.19 11.19 2.00
C VAL A 434 24.55 10.34 3.20
N GLN A 435 25.43 10.86 4.09
CA GLN A 435 25.87 10.12 5.27
C GLN A 435 24.72 9.93 6.27
N GLU A 436 23.93 10.96 6.56
CA GLU A 436 22.76 10.86 7.44
C GLU A 436 21.77 9.79 6.96
N LEU A 437 21.38 9.87 5.70
CA LEU A 437 20.41 8.92 5.14
C LEU A 437 20.97 7.49 5.08
N LYS A 438 22.27 7.35 4.82
CA LYS A 438 22.92 6.04 4.87
C LYS A 438 22.88 5.44 6.27
N ASP A 439 23.17 6.24 7.30
CA ASP A 439 23.10 5.79 8.71
C ASP A 439 21.67 5.36 9.08
N LYS A 440 20.64 6.09 8.60
CA LYS A 440 19.23 5.69 8.79
C LYS A 440 18.90 4.38 8.09
N LEU A 441 19.37 4.22 6.85
CA LEU A 441 19.17 2.99 6.08
C LEU A 441 19.86 1.79 6.74
N ASP A 442 21.10 1.93 7.16
CA ASP A 442 21.88 0.87 7.81
C ASP A 442 21.23 0.46 9.16
N ALA A 443 20.73 1.43 9.93
CA ALA A 443 20.00 1.16 11.17
C ALA A 443 18.70 0.40 10.90
N TRP A 444 17.93 0.77 9.87
CA TRP A 444 16.72 0.06 9.48
C TRP A 444 17.03 -1.36 8.97
N MET A 445 18.01 -1.53 8.09
CA MET A 445 18.44 -2.84 7.60
C MET A 445 18.82 -3.76 8.76
N LYS A 446 19.59 -3.26 9.72
CA LYS A 446 19.97 -4.01 10.93
C LYS A 446 18.75 -4.41 11.75
N SER A 447 17.77 -3.53 11.94
CA SER A 447 16.54 -3.82 12.70
C SER A 447 15.69 -4.91 12.04
N GLN A 448 15.78 -5.03 10.71
CA GLN A 448 15.06 -6.02 9.91
C GLN A 448 15.83 -7.37 9.77
N GLY A 449 17.08 -7.42 10.20
CA GLY A 449 17.98 -8.56 9.94
C GLY A 449 18.44 -8.62 8.49
N ASP A 450 18.39 -7.48 7.76
CA ASP A 450 18.87 -7.38 6.39
C ASP A 450 20.39 -7.22 6.36
N LEU A 451 21.07 -8.19 5.76
CA LEU A 451 22.52 -8.25 5.62
C LEU A 451 23.00 -7.80 4.22
N GLY A 452 22.17 -7.00 3.52
CA GLY A 452 22.48 -6.50 2.19
C GLY A 452 22.65 -7.63 1.17
N GLN A 453 23.84 -7.74 0.57
CA GLN A 453 24.13 -8.75 -0.45
C GLN A 453 23.91 -10.20 0.05
N ALA A 454 24.19 -10.49 1.31
CA ALA A 454 23.94 -11.83 1.88
C ALA A 454 22.44 -12.16 1.93
N THR A 455 21.59 -11.18 2.25
CA THR A 455 20.12 -11.32 2.19
C THR A 455 19.66 -11.55 0.74
N GLU A 456 20.21 -10.82 -0.22
CA GLU A 456 19.90 -11.02 -1.65
C GLU A 456 20.25 -12.44 -2.11
N MET A 457 21.43 -12.95 -1.74
CA MET A 457 21.86 -14.32 -2.06
C MET A 457 20.96 -15.40 -1.46
N ALA A 458 20.40 -15.15 -0.27
CA ALA A 458 19.50 -16.08 0.43
C ALA A 458 18.05 -16.06 -0.11
N ALA A 459 17.67 -15.11 -0.96
CA ALA A 459 16.30 -14.89 -1.40
C ALA A 459 15.61 -16.12 -1.99
N HIS A 460 16.33 -17.03 -2.62
CA HIS A 460 15.79 -18.29 -3.14
C HIS A 460 15.11 -19.17 -2.08
N ASP A 461 15.60 -19.18 -0.85
CA ASP A 461 15.08 -20.04 0.21
C ASP A 461 13.70 -19.56 0.72
N HIS A 462 13.33 -18.33 0.39
CA HIS A 462 12.07 -17.71 0.76
C HIS A 462 10.95 -17.85 -0.30
N GLN A 463 11.27 -18.39 -1.50
CA GLN A 463 10.27 -18.54 -2.58
C GLN A 463 9.40 -19.79 -2.42
N VAL A 464 8.12 -19.67 -2.85
CA VAL A 464 7.16 -20.79 -2.90
C VAL A 464 7.62 -21.85 -3.92
N GLY A 465 7.53 -23.12 -3.56
CA GLY A 465 7.81 -24.25 -4.48
C GLY A 465 9.25 -24.75 -4.53
N LYS A 466 10.25 -23.96 -4.16
CA LYS A 466 11.66 -24.41 -4.16
C LYS A 466 12.04 -25.22 -2.92
N ARG A 467 11.47 -24.88 -1.75
CA ARG A 467 11.65 -25.67 -0.51
C ARG A 467 11.07 -27.08 -0.64
N GLN A 468 9.96 -27.24 -1.38
CA GLN A 468 9.40 -28.57 -1.66
C GLN A 468 10.28 -29.40 -2.59
N LYS A 469 10.92 -28.78 -3.59
CA LYS A 469 11.91 -29.46 -4.47
C LYS A 469 13.17 -29.84 -3.70
N LYS A 470 13.68 -28.97 -2.81
CA LYS A 470 14.86 -29.24 -1.96
C LYS A 470 14.57 -30.36 -0.93
N ASN A 471 13.37 -30.36 -0.35
CA ASN A 471 12.95 -31.44 0.57
C ASN A 471 12.68 -32.75 -0.17
N LYS A 472 12.12 -32.75 -1.38
CA LYS A 472 11.97 -33.92 -2.23
C LYS A 472 13.33 -34.45 -2.71
N ALA A 473 14.30 -33.59 -3.01
CA ALA A 473 15.67 -33.97 -3.37
C ALA A 473 16.40 -34.62 -2.18
N LYS A 474 16.35 -33.99 -0.98
CA LYS A 474 16.90 -34.52 0.27
C LYS A 474 16.25 -35.86 0.68
N ALA A 475 14.95 -36.03 0.47
CA ALA A 475 14.24 -37.26 0.72
C ALA A 475 14.67 -38.37 -0.28
N LYS A 476 14.86 -38.02 -1.56
CA LYS A 476 15.41 -38.96 -2.57
C LYS A 476 16.85 -39.35 -2.29
N GLU A 477 17.72 -38.46 -1.79
CA GLU A 477 19.07 -38.76 -1.39
C GLU A 477 19.14 -39.67 -0.15
N LYS A 478 18.29 -39.40 0.86
CA LYS A 478 18.16 -40.28 2.04
C LYS A 478 17.60 -41.64 1.67
N GLY A 479 16.67 -41.73 0.73
CA GLY A 479 16.16 -43.00 0.23
C GLY A 479 17.21 -43.82 -0.54
N LYS A 480 18.09 -43.15 -1.30
CA LYS A 480 19.21 -43.81 -2.01
C LYS A 480 20.33 -44.27 -1.07
N SER A 481 20.59 -43.55 0.02
CA SER A 481 21.61 -43.95 1.02
C SER A 481 21.12 -45.08 1.93
N GLY A 482 19.80 -45.14 2.22
CA GLY A 482 19.16 -46.23 2.95
C GLY A 482 19.13 -47.56 2.16
N GLY A 483 18.91 -47.48 0.82
CA GLY A 483 18.89 -48.63 -0.07
C GLY A 483 20.28 -49.29 -0.26
N LYS A 484 21.36 -48.49 -0.24
CA LYS A 484 22.72 -49.03 -0.31
C LYS A 484 23.19 -49.76 0.97
N LYS A 485 22.65 -49.38 2.16
CA LYS A 485 22.95 -50.08 3.42
C LYS A 485 22.19 -51.41 3.58
N ALA A 486 21.03 -51.55 2.96
CA ALA A 486 20.26 -52.80 2.98
C ALA A 486 20.78 -53.84 2.00
N ALA A 487 21.33 -53.43 0.83
CA ALA A 487 21.93 -54.32 -0.16
C ALA A 487 23.34 -54.81 0.23
N GLY A 488 24.06 -54.10 1.13
CA GLY A 488 25.38 -54.54 1.66
C GLY A 488 25.28 -55.59 2.74
N LYS A 489 24.16 -55.69 3.47
CA LYS A 489 23.96 -56.72 4.52
C LYS A 489 23.48 -58.07 4.00
N GLN A 490 23.05 -58.21 2.75
CA GLN A 490 22.65 -59.46 2.14
C GLN A 490 23.77 -60.16 1.36
N LYS A 491 24.96 -59.55 1.22
CA LYS A 491 26.13 -60.17 0.57
C LYS A 491 27.17 -60.77 1.55
N GLU A 492 26.95 -60.64 2.87
CA GLU A 492 27.85 -61.28 3.90
C GLU A 492 27.20 -62.50 4.58
N ALA A 493 26.03 -62.96 4.07
CA ALA A 493 25.35 -64.15 4.61
C ALA A 493 25.02 -65.17 3.52
N ALA A 494 25.93 -65.38 2.54
CA ALA A 494 25.87 -66.49 1.59
C ALA A 494 27.24 -67.07 1.35
#